data_6e9615d4e897c2c4958f65f3c14911d2
#
_entry.id   6e9615d4e897c2c4958f65f3c14911d2
#
_cell.length_a   1.000
_cell.length_b   1.000
_cell.length_c   1.000
_cell.angle_alpha   90.00
_cell.angle_beta   90.00
_cell.angle_gamma   90.00
#
_symmetry.space_group_name_H-M   'P 1'
#
loop_
_entity.id
_entity.type
_entity.pdbx_description
1 polymer ?
#
loop_
_entity_poly.entity_id
_entity_poly.type
_entity_poly.pdbx_seq_one_letter_code
_entity_poly.pdbx_strand_id
1 'polypeptide(L)'
;MKKLKTEVIKYSKKLNLTNLSALRSGNISVRIKENGVEGFYITPSGRKYSTLKPKDIVFVSLKGLYDKKKGKPSSEWRFHQDIYVNKKEAKAIVH
;
A
#
# COMPACT_ATOMS: atom_id res chain seq x y z
N MET A 1 -0.51 14.11 2.36
CA MET A 1 -0.93 12.71 2.49
C MET A 1 -1.76 12.24 1.33
N LYS A 2 -2.75 13.03 0.91
CA LYS A 2 -3.57 12.69 -0.26
C LYS A 2 -2.72 12.51 -1.53
N LYS A 3 -1.70 13.37 -1.71
CA LYS A 3 -0.81 13.28 -2.86
C LYS A 3 -0.08 11.95 -2.92
N LEU A 4 0.39 11.45 -1.78
CA LEU A 4 1.12 10.19 -1.73
C LEU A 4 0.21 9.01 -2.01
N LYS A 5 -1.02 9.03 -1.49
CA LYS A 5 -2.01 8.01 -1.79
C LYS A 5 -2.33 7.98 -3.28
N THR A 6 -2.42 9.16 -3.90
CA THR A 6 -2.66 9.27 -5.33
C THR A 6 -1.51 8.67 -6.13
N GLU A 7 -0.27 8.85 -5.68
CA GLU A 7 0.90 8.25 -6.34
C GLU A 7 0.89 6.73 -6.25
N VAL A 8 0.50 6.17 -5.10
CA VAL A 8 0.36 4.71 -4.96
C VAL A 8 -0.62 4.17 -6.00
N ILE A 9 -1.76 4.83 -6.14
CA ILE A 9 -2.77 4.44 -7.12
C ILE A 9 -2.24 4.54 -8.54
N LYS A 10 -1.55 5.64 -8.84
CA LYS A 10 -0.98 5.87 -10.18
C LYS A 10 -0.02 4.75 -10.58
N TYR A 11 0.88 4.37 -9.68
CA TYR A 11 1.80 3.28 -9.93
C TYR A 11 1.11 1.93 -10.02
N SER A 12 0.09 1.71 -9.19
CA SER A 12 -0.70 0.49 -9.23
C SER A 12 -1.38 0.31 -10.59
N LYS A 13 -1.98 1.38 -11.10
CA LYS A 13 -2.64 1.35 -12.42
C LYS A 13 -1.64 1.14 -13.55
N LYS A 14 -0.47 1.77 -13.45
CA LYS A 14 0.57 1.62 -14.45
C LYS A 14 1.06 0.17 -14.54
N LEU A 15 1.25 -0.48 -13.41
CA LEU A 15 1.64 -1.89 -13.38
C LEU A 15 0.57 -2.77 -14.01
N ASN A 16 -0.69 -2.46 -13.75
CA ASN A 16 -1.80 -3.20 -14.35
C ASN A 16 -1.80 -3.08 -15.87
N LEU A 17 -1.52 -1.87 -16.39
CA LEU A 17 -1.49 -1.62 -17.82
C LEU A 17 -0.32 -2.34 -18.52
N THR A 18 0.77 -2.61 -17.82
CA THR A 18 1.91 -3.31 -18.38
C THR A 18 1.78 -4.83 -18.29
N ASN A 19 0.63 -5.32 -17.86
CA ASN A 19 0.35 -6.75 -17.67
C ASN A 19 1.24 -7.47 -16.65
N LEU A 20 2.03 -6.72 -15.91
CA LEU A 20 2.83 -7.31 -14.83
C LEU A 20 1.95 -7.72 -13.66
N SER A 21 0.76 -7.18 -13.61
CA SER A 21 -0.22 -7.49 -12.58
C SER A 21 -1.58 -7.83 -13.17
N ALA A 22 -1.60 -8.50 -14.32
CA ALA A 22 -2.82 -9.16 -14.79
C ALA A 22 -3.33 -10.10 -13.70
N LEU A 23 -2.43 -10.44 -12.80
CA LEU A 23 -2.73 -11.15 -11.58
C LEU A 23 -3.14 -10.13 -10.53
N ARG A 24 -4.36 -10.25 -10.02
CA ARG A 24 -4.88 -9.40 -8.94
C ARG A 24 -4.12 -9.54 -7.63
N SER A 25 -3.04 -10.28 -7.63
CA SER A 25 -2.22 -10.57 -6.45
C SER A 25 -1.13 -9.53 -6.20
N GLY A 26 -0.90 -8.62 -7.14
CA GLY A 26 0.11 -7.57 -6.96
C GLY A 26 -0.31 -6.59 -5.88
N ASN A 27 0.67 -6.06 -5.16
CA ASN A 27 0.43 -5.04 -4.15
C ASN A 27 1.60 -4.06 -4.11
N ILE A 28 1.28 -2.82 -3.73
CA ILE A 28 2.24 -1.73 -3.69
C ILE A 28 2.07 -0.99 -2.37
N SER A 29 3.19 -0.61 -1.77
CA SER A 29 3.16 0.23 -0.59
C SER A 29 4.24 1.29 -0.65
N VAL A 30 4.08 2.36 0.13
CA VAL A 30 5.08 3.39 0.33
C VAL A 30 5.18 3.71 1.80
N ARG A 31 6.41 3.91 2.27
CA ARG A 31 6.65 4.31 3.67
C ARG A 31 6.17 5.74 3.89
N ILE A 32 5.51 5.96 4.99
CA ILE A 32 4.99 7.29 5.37
C ILE A 32 4.92 7.40 6.89
N LYS A 33 4.99 8.64 7.37
CA LYS A 33 4.71 8.95 8.77
C LYS A 33 3.41 9.74 8.78
N GLU A 34 2.36 9.13 9.32
CA GLU A 34 1.04 9.74 9.39
C GLU A 34 0.72 10.12 10.82
N ASN A 35 0.46 11.42 11.05
CA ASN A 35 0.15 11.94 12.39
C ASN A 35 1.20 11.52 13.44
N GLY A 36 2.47 11.50 13.05
CA GLY A 36 3.56 11.13 13.95
C GLY A 36 3.81 9.63 14.07
N VAL A 37 3.02 8.80 13.40
CA VAL A 37 3.14 7.35 13.45
C VAL A 37 3.81 6.83 12.19
N GLU A 38 4.91 6.11 12.35
CA GLU A 38 5.61 5.51 11.22
C GLU A 38 4.87 4.27 10.73
N GLY A 39 4.77 4.15 9.42
CA GLY A 39 4.08 3.04 8.81
C GLY A 39 4.18 3.10 7.30
N PHE A 40 3.15 2.62 6.63
CA PHE A 40 3.11 2.63 5.17
C PHE A 40 1.67 2.68 4.68
N TYR A 41 1.50 3.30 3.50
CA TYR A 41 0.25 3.20 2.75
C TYR A 41 0.36 1.99 1.84
N ILE A 42 -0.68 1.17 1.80
CA ILE A 42 -0.71 -0.04 0.99
C ILE A 42 -2.04 -0.17 0.25
N THR A 43 -1.99 -0.79 -0.92
CA THR A 43 -3.18 -1.07 -1.71
C THR A 43 -4.11 -2.01 -0.94
N PRO A 44 -5.43 -1.87 -1.13
CA PRO A 44 -6.40 -2.70 -0.40
C PRO A 44 -6.47 -4.12 -0.94
N SER A 45 -7.03 -5.01 -0.13
CA SER A 45 -7.23 -6.40 -0.49
C SER A 45 -8.38 -6.56 -1.50
N GLY A 46 -8.15 -7.38 -2.53
CA GLY A 46 -9.22 -7.83 -3.43
C GLY A 46 -9.85 -6.78 -4.33
N ARG A 47 -9.22 -5.62 -4.51
CA ARG A 47 -9.76 -4.55 -5.35
C ARG A 47 -9.06 -4.50 -6.69
N LYS A 48 -9.82 -4.18 -7.74
CA LYS A 48 -9.22 -3.91 -9.05
C LYS A 48 -8.50 -2.57 -9.02
N TYR A 49 -7.27 -2.53 -9.50
CA TYR A 49 -6.47 -1.32 -9.49
C TYR A 49 -7.11 -0.18 -10.30
N SER A 50 -7.83 -0.53 -11.38
CA SER A 50 -8.50 0.47 -12.21
C SER A 50 -9.60 1.24 -11.48
N THR A 51 -10.11 0.72 -10.37
CA THR A 51 -11.20 1.35 -9.61
C THR A 51 -10.72 2.00 -8.32
N LEU A 52 -9.41 2.00 -8.04
CA LEU A 52 -8.88 2.54 -6.80
C LEU A 52 -9.01 4.05 -6.71
N LYS A 53 -9.37 4.53 -5.53
CA LYS A 53 -9.44 5.95 -5.18
C LYS A 53 -8.54 6.17 -3.96
N PRO A 54 -8.08 7.41 -3.71
CA PRO A 54 -7.21 7.69 -2.55
C PRO A 54 -7.77 7.18 -1.23
N LYS A 55 -9.08 7.23 -1.04
CA LYS A 55 -9.74 6.75 0.18
C LYS A 55 -9.60 5.24 0.38
N ASP A 56 -9.30 4.50 -0.69
CA ASP A 56 -9.18 3.04 -0.63
C ASP A 56 -7.80 2.59 -0.13
N ILE A 57 -6.82 3.47 -0.15
CA ILE A 57 -5.47 3.16 0.32
C ILE A 57 -5.47 3.11 1.84
N VAL A 58 -4.89 2.07 2.40
CA VAL A 58 -4.93 1.81 3.84
C VAL A 58 -3.58 2.14 4.48
N PHE A 59 -3.61 2.82 5.62
CA PHE A 59 -2.42 3.05 6.43
C PHE A 59 -2.24 1.89 7.41
N VAL A 60 -1.03 1.33 7.45
CA VAL A 60 -0.66 0.30 8.43
C VAL A 60 0.58 0.78 9.16
N SER A 61 0.56 0.80 10.48
CA SER A 61 1.73 1.19 11.26
C SER A 61 2.79 0.10 11.22
N LEU A 62 4.03 0.46 11.53
CA LEU A 62 5.11 -0.55 11.60
C LEU A 62 4.85 -1.59 12.68
N LYS A 63 3.99 -1.28 13.65
CA LYS A 63 3.56 -2.23 14.69
C LYS A 63 2.43 -3.16 14.21
N GLY A 64 1.96 -2.97 12.97
CA GLY A 64 0.92 -3.81 12.43
C GLY A 64 -0.51 -3.41 12.80
N LEU A 65 -0.72 -2.14 13.10
CA LEU A 65 -2.03 -1.64 13.47
C LEU A 65 -2.64 -0.84 12.32
N TYR A 66 -3.91 -1.04 12.06
CA TYR A 66 -4.64 -0.27 11.07
C TYR A 66 -6.10 -0.12 11.49
N ASP A 67 -6.76 0.94 10.98
CA ASP A 67 -8.16 1.22 11.28
C ASP A 67 -9.05 0.38 10.37
N LYS A 68 -9.67 -0.63 10.94
CA LYS A 68 -10.56 -1.55 10.19
C LYS A 68 -11.75 -0.84 9.57
N LYS A 69 -12.14 0.32 10.09
CA LYS A 69 -13.24 1.10 9.54
C LYS A 69 -12.87 1.76 8.23
N LYS A 70 -11.59 1.99 7.97
CA LYS A 70 -11.11 2.65 6.75
C LYS A 70 -10.77 1.68 5.64
N GLY A 71 -10.91 0.39 5.89
CA GLY A 71 -10.70 -0.63 4.87
C GLY A 71 -9.75 -1.72 5.31
N LYS A 72 -9.60 -2.69 4.44
CA LYS A 72 -8.76 -3.86 4.68
C LYS A 72 -7.52 -3.77 3.78
N PRO A 73 -6.31 -3.74 4.35
CA PRO A 73 -5.10 -3.71 3.55
C PRO A 73 -4.92 -5.02 2.78
N SER A 74 -4.06 -4.99 1.75
CA SER A 74 -3.67 -6.21 1.06
C SER A 74 -3.36 -7.32 2.06
N SER A 75 -3.75 -8.56 1.74
CA SER A 75 -3.47 -9.70 2.60
C SER A 75 -1.97 -9.92 2.83
N GLU A 76 -1.12 -9.32 2.02
CA GLU A 76 0.33 -9.40 2.16
C GLU A 76 0.95 -8.24 2.92
N TRP A 77 0.16 -7.48 3.67
CA TRP A 77 0.67 -6.32 4.40
C TRP A 77 1.79 -6.70 5.39
N ARG A 78 1.78 -7.92 5.91
CA ARG A 78 2.81 -8.39 6.85
C ARG A 78 4.16 -8.56 6.18
N PHE A 79 4.17 -8.93 4.90
CA PHE A 79 5.39 -9.01 4.10
C PHE A 79 6.01 -7.61 3.95
N HIS A 80 5.17 -6.61 3.65
CA HIS A 80 5.62 -5.22 3.56
C HIS A 80 6.11 -4.71 4.90
N GLN A 81 5.38 -4.98 5.97
CA GLN A 81 5.77 -4.61 7.33
C GLN A 81 7.16 -5.14 7.66
N ASP A 82 7.40 -6.40 7.40
CA ASP A 82 8.67 -7.05 7.70
C ASP A 82 9.84 -6.35 7.00
N ILE A 83 9.66 -6.02 5.73
CA ILE A 83 10.69 -5.31 4.96
C ILE A 83 10.93 -3.93 5.55
N TYR A 84 9.89 -3.18 5.86
CA TYR A 84 10.04 -1.82 6.39
C TYR A 84 10.67 -1.81 7.79
N VAL A 85 10.40 -2.81 8.60
CA VAL A 85 10.99 -2.91 9.94
C VAL A 85 12.48 -3.24 9.84
N ASN A 86 12.84 -4.15 8.95
CA ASN A 86 14.22 -4.65 8.84
C ASN A 86 15.11 -3.81 7.92
N LYS A 87 14.53 -3.08 6.99
CA LYS A 87 15.29 -2.24 6.05
C LYS A 87 14.80 -0.80 6.16
N LYS A 88 15.44 -0.03 7.00
CA LYS A 88 15.04 1.35 7.27
C LYS A 88 15.14 2.26 6.04
N GLU A 89 16.01 1.92 5.10
CA GLU A 89 16.18 2.68 3.87
C GLU A 89 15.10 2.39 2.82
N ALA A 90 14.31 1.33 2.98
CA ALA A 90 13.25 1.01 2.03
C ALA A 90 12.12 2.03 2.12
N LYS A 91 11.80 2.68 0.99
CA LYS A 91 10.77 3.72 0.94
C LYS A 91 9.51 3.26 0.22
N ALA A 92 9.62 2.26 -0.64
CA ALA A 92 8.48 1.74 -1.39
C ALA A 92 8.72 0.26 -1.70
N ILE A 93 7.64 -0.48 -1.84
CA ILE A 93 7.70 -1.91 -2.15
C ILE A 93 6.67 -2.21 -3.23
N VAL A 94 7.09 -2.93 -4.25
CA VAL A 94 6.21 -3.48 -5.29
C VAL A 94 6.35 -4.99 -5.22
N HIS A 95 5.22 -5.67 -5.01
CA HIS A 95 5.21 -7.12 -4.87
C HIS A 95 4.25 -7.79 -5.82
#